data_4f12fd8a3f101f3f7bdf26633fbb9729
#
_entry.id   4f12fd8a3f101f3f7bdf26633fbb9729
#
_cell.length_a   1.000
_cell.length_b   1.000
_cell.length_c   1.000
_cell.angle_alpha   90.00
_cell.angle_beta   90.00
_cell.angle_gamma   90.00
#
_symmetry.space_group_name_H-M   'P 1'
#
loop_
_entity.id
_entity.type
_entity.pdbx_description
1 polymer ?
#
loop_
_entity_poly.entity_id
_entity_poly.type
_entity_poly.pdbx_seq_one_letter_code
_entity_poly.pdbx_strand_id
1 'polypeptide(L)'
;IVVFPGGAGTAEEILYLLGILLDPANEEQPFPVVFTGPPGSEEYFGRIDAFLATTLGPQAARCYRIIVGDQAEVAREMQRGMDAVREYRRRKSDAYNYNWTLAIDHGLQQPFEPTHEAMAALEIRRDHPPHRLAAELRRAFSGIVAGNVKEQGIRLIEQRGPFELHGDA
;
A
#
# COMPACT_ATOMS: atom_id res chain seq x y z
N ILE A 1 9.43 5.09 -5.21
CA ILE A 1 8.67 5.70 -4.09
C ILE A 1 9.52 5.57 -2.82
N VAL A 2 9.52 6.61 -2.00
CA VAL A 2 10.14 6.60 -0.67
C VAL A 2 9.06 6.88 0.35
N VAL A 3 8.93 6.02 1.36
CA VAL A 3 7.91 6.09 2.40
C VAL A 3 8.57 6.39 3.74
N PHE A 4 8.06 7.39 4.43
CA PHE A 4 8.48 7.76 5.78
C PHE A 4 7.48 7.29 6.83
N PRO A 5 7.88 7.18 8.11
CA PRO A 5 6.96 6.86 9.19
C PRO A 5 5.79 7.85 9.25
N GLY A 6 4.58 7.33 9.44
CA GLY A 6 3.37 8.13 9.51
C GLY A 6 2.24 7.41 10.24
N GLY A 7 1.02 7.92 10.09
CA GLY A 7 -0.18 7.36 10.72
C GLY A 7 -0.93 6.38 9.82
N ALA A 8 -2.24 6.25 10.10
CA ALA A 8 -3.14 5.37 9.35
C ALA A 8 -3.20 5.69 7.84
N GLY A 9 -3.07 6.98 7.46
CA GLY A 9 -3.02 7.38 6.06
C GLY A 9 -1.80 6.83 5.33
N THR A 10 -0.63 6.79 5.98
CA THR A 10 0.58 6.18 5.40
C THR A 10 0.40 4.67 5.21
N ALA A 11 -0.22 3.98 6.16
CA ALA A 11 -0.55 2.56 6.01
C ALA A 11 -1.57 2.34 4.88
N GLU A 12 -2.56 3.22 4.73
CA GLU A 12 -3.50 3.22 3.60
C GLU A 12 -2.78 3.33 2.25
N GLU A 13 -1.81 4.25 2.13
CA GLU A 13 -1.03 4.45 0.92
C GLU A 13 -0.10 3.27 0.62
N ILE A 14 0.51 2.65 1.64
CA ILE A 14 1.29 1.42 1.49
C ILE A 14 0.41 0.29 0.96
N LEU A 15 -0.77 0.09 1.52
CA LEU A 15 -1.71 -0.95 1.07
C LEU A 15 -2.20 -0.69 -0.36
N TYR A 16 -2.45 0.57 -0.72
CA TYR A 16 -2.79 0.95 -2.09
C TYR A 16 -1.67 0.57 -3.07
N LEU A 17 -0.43 0.91 -2.73
CA LEU A 17 0.74 0.60 -3.53
C LEU A 17 0.94 -0.92 -3.67
N LEU A 18 0.83 -1.67 -2.58
CA LEU A 18 0.96 -3.13 -2.61
C LEU A 18 -0.19 -3.81 -3.35
N GLY A 19 -1.40 -3.26 -3.30
CA GLY A 19 -2.52 -3.72 -4.13
C GLY A 19 -2.22 -3.63 -5.62
N ILE A 20 -1.42 -2.66 -6.05
CA ILE A 20 -0.94 -2.55 -7.43
C ILE A 20 0.23 -3.51 -7.70
N LEU A 21 1.25 -3.50 -6.84
CA LEU A 21 2.50 -4.24 -7.09
C LEU A 21 2.36 -5.75 -6.96
N LEU A 22 1.39 -6.23 -6.18
CA LEU A 22 1.09 -7.66 -6.01
C LEU A 22 0.12 -8.20 -7.07
N ASP A 23 -0.39 -7.34 -7.96
CA ASP A 23 -1.19 -7.80 -9.09
C ASP A 23 -0.28 -8.64 -10.02
N PRO A 24 -0.69 -9.87 -10.39
CA PRO A 24 0.08 -10.74 -11.28
C PRO A 24 0.46 -10.09 -12.62
N ALA A 25 -0.35 -9.17 -13.12
CA ALA A 25 -0.05 -8.41 -14.34
C ALA A 25 1.18 -7.49 -14.19
N ASN A 26 1.58 -7.18 -12.96
CA ASN A 26 2.72 -6.31 -12.65
C ASN A 26 3.96 -7.06 -12.15
N GLU A 27 3.88 -8.39 -11.97
CA GLU A 27 4.92 -9.19 -11.30
C GLU A 27 6.32 -9.02 -11.92
N GLU A 28 6.41 -8.87 -13.23
CA GLU A 28 7.67 -8.71 -13.93
C GLU A 28 8.22 -7.27 -13.91
N GLN A 29 7.39 -6.29 -13.52
CA GLN A 29 7.76 -4.88 -13.60
C GLN A 29 8.54 -4.43 -12.37
N PRO A 30 9.81 -4.05 -12.49
CA PRO A 30 10.55 -3.49 -11.37
C PRO A 30 9.95 -2.14 -10.98
N PHE A 31 9.71 -1.97 -9.68
CA PHE A 31 9.21 -0.72 -9.13
C PHE A 31 9.91 -0.46 -7.78
N PRO A 32 10.86 0.48 -7.71
CA PRO A 32 11.63 0.71 -6.49
C PRO A 32 10.77 1.37 -5.41
N VAL A 33 10.66 0.69 -4.27
CA VAL A 33 10.00 1.20 -3.05
C VAL A 33 10.94 1.04 -1.87
N VAL A 34 11.19 2.12 -1.15
CA VAL A 34 12.01 2.13 0.05
C VAL A 34 11.23 2.73 1.21
N PHE A 35 11.14 1.98 2.30
CA PHE A 35 10.66 2.49 3.58
C PHE A 35 11.87 2.99 4.37
N THR A 36 11.85 4.25 4.77
CA THR A 36 12.99 4.88 5.43
C THR A 36 12.56 5.91 6.46
N GLY A 37 13.46 6.21 7.38
CA GLY A 37 13.27 7.23 8.39
C GLY A 37 14.57 7.49 9.15
N PRO A 38 14.55 8.43 10.11
CA PRO A 38 15.68 8.66 11.00
C PRO A 38 15.96 7.41 11.86
N PRO A 39 17.17 7.30 12.47
CA PRO A 39 17.44 6.29 13.48
C PRO A 39 16.32 6.25 14.55
N GLY A 40 15.87 5.06 14.92
CA GLY A 40 14.72 4.85 15.81
C GLY A 40 13.41 4.54 15.07
N SER A 41 13.40 4.59 13.73
CA SER A 41 12.22 4.19 12.93
C SER A 41 12.13 2.68 12.71
N GLU A 42 13.07 1.89 13.20
CA GLU A 42 13.17 0.44 13.02
C GLU A 42 11.95 -0.28 13.58
N GLU A 43 11.49 0.13 14.77
CA GLU A 43 10.32 -0.47 15.40
C GLU A 43 9.05 -0.20 14.59
N TYR A 44 8.87 1.02 14.10
CA TYR A 44 7.72 1.38 13.27
C TYR A 44 7.65 0.50 12.02
N PHE A 45 8.75 0.43 11.26
CA PHE A 45 8.77 -0.38 10.04
C PHE A 45 8.77 -1.87 10.30
N GLY A 46 9.31 -2.34 11.42
CA GLY A 46 9.17 -3.72 11.86
C GLY A 46 7.72 -4.12 12.11
N ARG A 47 6.90 -3.22 12.68
CA ARG A 47 5.46 -3.45 12.86
C ARG A 47 4.70 -3.45 11.52
N ILE A 48 5.04 -2.53 10.61
CA ILE A 48 4.47 -2.50 9.26
C ILE A 48 4.82 -3.78 8.50
N ASP A 49 6.08 -4.18 8.50
CA ASP A 49 6.56 -5.40 7.84
C ASP A 49 5.84 -6.66 8.38
N ALA A 50 5.75 -6.80 9.71
CA ALA A 50 5.02 -7.90 10.35
C ALA A 50 3.53 -7.91 9.97
N PHE A 51 2.89 -6.75 9.93
CA PHE A 51 1.50 -6.62 9.51
C PHE A 51 1.32 -7.06 8.04
N LEU A 52 2.17 -6.58 7.15
CA LEU A 52 2.11 -6.92 5.72
C LEU A 52 2.40 -8.41 5.49
N ALA A 53 3.39 -8.99 6.17
CA ALA A 53 3.72 -10.41 6.09
C ALA A 53 2.57 -11.30 6.59
N THR A 54 1.91 -10.90 7.69
CA THR A 54 0.81 -11.66 8.29
C THR A 54 -0.47 -11.60 7.44
N THR A 55 -0.74 -10.45 6.81
CA THR A 55 -1.98 -10.24 6.05
C THR A 55 -1.84 -10.62 4.58
N LEU A 56 -0.77 -10.15 3.91
CA LEU A 56 -0.57 -10.32 2.47
C LEU A 56 0.37 -11.47 2.11
N GLY A 57 1.01 -12.07 3.10
CA GLY A 57 1.96 -13.17 2.91
C GLY A 57 3.39 -12.69 2.56
N PRO A 58 4.34 -13.64 2.46
CA PRO A 58 5.77 -13.35 2.31
C PRO A 58 6.13 -12.67 0.98
N GLN A 59 5.27 -12.76 -0.03
CA GLN A 59 5.47 -12.08 -1.31
C GLN A 59 5.43 -10.55 -1.20
N ALA A 60 4.74 -10.00 -0.20
CA ALA A 60 4.72 -8.56 0.03
C ALA A 60 6.13 -7.99 0.28
N ALA A 61 6.99 -8.72 0.98
CA ALA A 61 8.36 -8.31 1.26
C ALA A 61 9.26 -8.17 0.01
N ARG A 62 8.83 -8.67 -1.15
CA ARG A 62 9.54 -8.48 -2.42
C ARG A 62 9.32 -7.10 -3.02
N CYS A 63 8.25 -6.41 -2.61
CA CYS A 63 7.82 -5.14 -3.20
C CYS A 63 8.54 -3.93 -2.62
N TYR A 64 9.29 -4.06 -1.50
CA TYR A 64 9.94 -2.95 -0.83
C TYR A 64 11.26 -3.34 -0.17
N ARG A 65 12.04 -2.32 0.18
CA ARG A 65 13.22 -2.43 1.06
C ARG A 65 13.03 -1.53 2.27
N ILE A 66 13.51 -1.95 3.43
CA ILE A 66 13.54 -1.13 4.65
C ILE A 66 14.98 -0.71 4.89
N ILE A 67 15.25 0.60 4.88
CA ILE A 67 16.58 1.18 5.09
C ILE A 67 16.41 2.36 6.05
N VAL A 68 16.82 2.21 7.30
CA VAL A 68 16.66 3.22 8.33
C VAL A 68 18.01 3.86 8.66
N GLY A 69 18.03 5.19 8.80
CA GLY A 69 19.20 5.94 9.23
C GLY A 69 20.34 6.09 8.21
N ASP A 70 20.19 5.55 6.99
CA ASP A 70 21.22 5.61 5.94
C ASP A 70 20.67 6.21 4.64
N GLN A 71 20.67 7.53 4.55
CA GLN A 71 20.18 8.26 3.37
C GLN A 71 21.01 7.96 2.11
N ALA A 72 22.31 7.67 2.28
CA ALA A 72 23.17 7.36 1.16
C ALA A 72 22.81 5.98 0.57
N GLU A 73 22.48 4.99 1.42
CA GLU A 73 22.01 3.69 0.94
C GLU A 73 20.61 3.79 0.30
N VAL A 74 19.70 4.61 0.86
CA VAL A 74 18.40 4.90 0.20
C VAL A 74 18.62 5.43 -1.21
N ALA A 75 19.51 6.39 -1.39
CA ALA A 75 19.82 6.96 -2.70
C ALA A 75 20.39 5.90 -3.67
N ARG A 76 21.30 5.05 -3.19
CA ARG A 76 21.87 3.96 -3.99
C ARG A 76 20.80 2.94 -4.38
N GLU A 77 19.92 2.54 -3.46
CA GLU A 77 18.84 1.59 -3.74
C GLU A 77 17.85 2.16 -4.77
N MET A 78 17.47 3.42 -4.62
CA MET A 78 16.60 4.09 -5.59
C MET A 78 17.26 4.17 -6.97
N GLN A 79 18.56 4.46 -7.05
CA GLN A 79 19.30 4.49 -8.31
C GLN A 79 19.33 3.10 -8.96
N ARG A 80 19.66 2.04 -8.21
CA ARG A 80 19.63 0.65 -8.70
C ARG A 80 18.24 0.27 -9.23
N GLY A 81 17.19 0.62 -8.48
CA GLY A 81 15.82 0.37 -8.88
C GLY A 81 15.43 1.09 -10.16
N MET A 82 15.82 2.37 -10.31
CA MET A 82 15.55 3.13 -11.54
C MET A 82 16.32 2.59 -12.75
N ASP A 83 17.52 2.08 -12.55
CA ASP A 83 18.28 1.44 -13.63
C ASP A 83 17.63 0.13 -14.06
N ALA A 84 17.10 -0.66 -13.11
CA ALA A 84 16.32 -1.86 -13.39
C ALA A 84 15.04 -1.53 -14.19
N VAL A 85 14.32 -0.46 -13.82
CA VAL A 85 13.16 0.02 -14.59
C VAL A 85 13.52 0.38 -16.02
N ARG A 86 14.61 1.14 -16.21
CA ARG A 86 15.10 1.52 -17.55
C ARG A 86 15.45 0.31 -18.39
N GLU A 87 16.14 -0.68 -17.80
CA GLU A 87 16.51 -1.91 -18.49
C GLU A 87 15.29 -2.76 -18.85
N TYR A 88 14.34 -2.92 -17.93
CA TYR A 88 13.08 -3.60 -18.19
C TYR A 88 12.33 -2.96 -19.37
N ARG A 89 12.15 -1.65 -19.34
CA ARG A 89 11.45 -0.92 -20.43
C ARG A 89 12.16 -1.05 -21.76
N ARG A 90 13.50 -1.00 -21.76
CA ARG A 90 14.30 -1.24 -22.98
C ARG A 90 14.06 -2.64 -23.56
N ARG A 91 14.05 -3.67 -22.70
CA ARG A 91 13.80 -5.05 -23.15
C ARG A 91 12.39 -5.26 -23.70
N LYS A 92 11.41 -4.59 -23.12
CA LYS A 92 10.01 -4.66 -23.58
C LYS A 92 9.72 -3.74 -24.77
N SER A 93 10.72 -2.99 -25.27
CA SER A 93 10.56 -1.96 -26.32
C SER A 93 9.48 -0.95 -25.97
N ASP A 94 9.33 -0.68 -24.68
CA ASP A 94 8.33 0.26 -24.16
C ASP A 94 8.80 1.71 -24.40
N ALA A 95 7.90 2.54 -24.94
CA ALA A 95 8.19 3.94 -25.20
C ALA A 95 8.53 4.66 -23.89
N TYR A 96 9.66 5.35 -23.88
CA TYR A 96 10.23 6.01 -22.69
C TYR A 96 9.39 7.17 -22.13
N ASN A 97 8.26 7.48 -22.74
CA ASN A 97 7.46 8.65 -22.42
C ASN A 97 6.33 8.31 -21.44
N TYR A 98 6.52 8.65 -20.16
CA TYR A 98 5.52 8.96 -19.15
C TYR A 98 4.38 7.96 -18.86
N ASN A 99 4.16 6.97 -19.68
CA ASN A 99 3.13 5.98 -19.46
C ASN A 99 3.70 4.81 -18.64
N TRP A 100 3.39 4.77 -17.37
CA TRP A 100 3.54 3.55 -16.59
C TRP A 100 2.60 2.50 -17.16
N THR A 101 3.15 1.35 -17.52
CA THR A 101 2.36 0.21 -18.01
C THR A 101 1.85 -0.67 -16.86
N LEU A 102 1.85 -0.15 -15.61
CA LEU A 102 1.26 -0.85 -14.48
C LEU A 102 -0.23 -1.05 -14.70
N ALA A 103 -0.66 -2.29 -14.59
CA ALA A 103 -2.07 -2.62 -14.48
C ALA A 103 -2.58 -2.13 -13.12
N ILE A 104 -3.62 -1.32 -13.12
CA ILE A 104 -4.27 -0.87 -11.89
C ILE A 104 -5.70 -1.36 -11.92
N ASP A 105 -6.06 -2.22 -10.98
CA ASP A 105 -7.42 -2.72 -10.84
C ASP A 105 -8.43 -1.56 -10.79
N HIS A 106 -9.55 -1.74 -11.49
CA HIS A 106 -10.58 -0.70 -11.57
C HIS A 106 -11.09 -0.25 -10.19
N GLY A 107 -11.18 -1.18 -9.23
CA GLY A 107 -11.59 -0.87 -7.87
C GLY A 107 -10.60 0.02 -7.11
N LEU A 108 -9.29 -0.03 -7.48
CA LEU A 108 -8.27 0.87 -6.94
C LEU A 108 -8.32 2.27 -7.57
N GLN A 109 -8.86 2.40 -8.78
CA GLN A 109 -8.98 3.67 -9.47
C GLN A 109 -10.22 4.49 -9.02
N GLN A 110 -11.17 3.84 -8.37
CA GLN A 110 -12.38 4.51 -7.89
C GLN A 110 -12.16 5.10 -6.49
N PRO A 111 -12.65 6.34 -6.24
CA PRO A 111 -12.67 6.87 -4.89
C PRO A 111 -13.53 5.97 -3.99
N PHE A 112 -13.05 5.73 -2.77
CA PHE A 112 -13.80 5.02 -1.75
C PHE A 112 -14.30 6.01 -0.70
N GLU A 113 -15.61 6.07 -0.52
CA GLU A 113 -16.25 6.85 0.53
C GLU A 113 -16.61 5.91 1.68
N PRO A 114 -15.99 6.05 2.87
CA PRO A 114 -16.25 5.17 4.01
C PRO A 114 -17.56 5.56 4.70
N THR A 115 -18.65 4.96 4.26
CA THR A 115 -19.95 4.96 4.96
C THR A 115 -20.10 3.68 5.76
N HIS A 116 -21.08 3.62 6.70
CA HIS A 116 -21.35 2.39 7.46
C HIS A 116 -21.65 1.21 6.53
N GLU A 117 -22.45 1.48 5.50
CA GLU A 117 -22.85 0.47 4.52
C GLU A 117 -21.65 0.00 3.68
N ALA A 118 -20.81 0.93 3.21
CA ALA A 118 -19.64 0.59 2.42
C ALA A 118 -18.58 -0.16 3.26
N MET A 119 -18.41 0.22 4.53
CA MET A 119 -17.47 -0.44 5.44
C MET A 119 -17.94 -1.86 5.80
N ALA A 120 -19.23 -2.06 6.08
CA ALA A 120 -19.80 -3.37 6.36
C ALA A 120 -19.79 -4.31 5.13
N ALA A 121 -19.73 -3.75 3.91
CA ALA A 121 -19.68 -4.53 2.67
C ALA A 121 -18.26 -4.94 2.25
N LEU A 122 -17.21 -4.57 3.01
CA LEU A 122 -15.84 -4.97 2.69
C LEU A 122 -15.66 -6.49 2.84
N GLU A 123 -14.97 -7.08 1.87
CA GLU A 123 -14.65 -8.51 1.86
C GLU A 123 -13.21 -8.75 2.33
N ILE A 124 -12.93 -8.55 3.61
CA ILE A 124 -11.60 -8.76 4.21
C ILE A 124 -11.42 -10.26 4.48
N ARG A 125 -10.94 -11.00 3.48
CA ARG A 125 -10.84 -12.45 3.51
C ARG A 125 -9.43 -12.94 3.20
N ARG A 126 -8.93 -13.88 4.00
CA ARG A 126 -7.59 -14.47 3.83
C ARG A 126 -7.43 -15.34 2.59
N ASP A 127 -8.53 -15.85 2.04
CA ASP A 127 -8.55 -16.64 0.81
C ASP A 127 -8.50 -15.77 -0.47
N HIS A 128 -8.59 -14.45 -0.34
CA HIS A 128 -8.40 -13.55 -1.47
C HIS A 128 -6.95 -13.53 -1.93
N PRO A 129 -6.69 -13.35 -3.24
CA PRO A 129 -5.37 -13.02 -3.74
C PRO A 129 -4.81 -11.79 -3.01
N PRO A 130 -3.49 -11.74 -2.72
CA PRO A 130 -2.89 -10.67 -1.91
C PRO A 130 -3.17 -9.25 -2.40
N HIS A 131 -3.17 -9.03 -3.72
CA HIS A 131 -3.49 -7.71 -4.30
C HIS A 131 -4.93 -7.28 -4.00
N ARG A 132 -5.88 -8.22 -4.04
CA ARG A 132 -7.28 -7.96 -3.71
C ARG A 132 -7.46 -7.71 -2.21
N LEU A 133 -6.83 -8.52 -1.36
CA LEU A 133 -6.86 -8.30 0.09
C LEU A 133 -6.23 -6.95 0.46
N ALA A 134 -5.13 -6.56 -0.17
CA ALA A 134 -4.51 -5.24 0.02
C ALA A 134 -5.48 -4.10 -0.32
N ALA A 135 -6.26 -4.24 -1.39
CA ALA A 135 -7.27 -3.25 -1.77
C ALA A 135 -8.41 -3.15 -0.74
N GLU A 136 -8.88 -4.27 -0.20
CA GLU A 136 -9.92 -4.28 0.85
C GLU A 136 -9.39 -3.69 2.18
N LEU A 137 -8.18 -4.06 2.58
CA LEU A 137 -7.52 -3.49 3.76
C LEU A 137 -7.28 -1.99 3.60
N ARG A 138 -6.86 -1.52 2.42
CA ARG A 138 -6.75 -0.09 2.12
C ARG A 138 -8.07 0.65 2.38
N ARG A 139 -9.20 0.09 1.94
CA ARG A 139 -10.54 0.68 2.17
C ARG A 139 -10.89 0.71 3.67
N ALA A 140 -10.53 -0.34 4.41
CA ALA A 140 -10.70 -0.35 5.87
C ALA A 140 -9.87 0.77 6.54
N PHE A 141 -8.63 0.99 6.11
CA PHE A 141 -7.80 2.09 6.60
C PHE A 141 -8.36 3.47 6.20
N SER A 142 -9.00 3.59 5.03
CA SER A 142 -9.74 4.82 4.67
C SER A 142 -10.83 5.15 5.71
N GLY A 143 -11.50 4.14 6.26
CA GLY A 143 -12.45 4.31 7.36
C GLY A 143 -11.80 4.84 8.63
N ILE A 144 -10.62 4.32 9.00
CA ILE A 144 -9.86 4.80 10.15
C ILE A 144 -9.46 6.27 9.95
N VAL A 145 -8.93 6.61 8.77
CA VAL A 145 -8.54 7.99 8.42
C VAL A 145 -9.77 8.92 8.46
N ALA A 146 -10.89 8.51 7.87
CA ALA A 146 -12.10 9.31 7.86
C ALA A 146 -12.63 9.58 9.26
N GLY A 147 -12.72 8.53 10.09
CA GLY A 147 -13.28 8.62 11.44
C GLY A 147 -12.41 9.36 12.46
N ASN A 148 -11.10 9.53 12.17
CA ASN A 148 -10.18 10.19 13.11
C ASN A 148 -9.69 11.56 12.64
N VAL A 149 -9.78 11.86 11.34
CA VAL A 149 -9.14 13.06 10.77
C VAL A 149 -10.13 13.93 9.99
N LYS A 150 -11.10 13.33 9.28
CA LYS A 150 -12.03 14.07 8.43
C LYS A 150 -13.28 14.45 9.22
N GLU A 151 -13.61 15.73 9.28
CA GLU A 151 -14.75 16.26 10.05
C GLU A 151 -16.07 15.53 9.75
N GLN A 152 -16.36 15.25 8.47
CA GLN A 152 -17.57 14.53 8.07
C GLN A 152 -17.60 13.10 8.60
N GLY A 153 -16.47 12.39 8.55
CA GLY A 153 -16.36 11.03 9.07
C GLY A 153 -16.48 10.97 10.59
N ILE A 154 -15.88 11.93 11.30
CA ILE A 154 -16.00 12.06 12.76
C ILE A 154 -17.47 12.27 13.14
N ARG A 155 -18.16 13.20 12.50
CA ARG A 155 -19.59 13.46 12.74
C ARG A 155 -20.47 12.23 12.45
N LEU A 156 -20.14 11.49 11.40
CA LEU A 156 -20.87 10.27 11.05
C LEU A 156 -20.75 9.20 12.15
N ILE A 157 -19.54 9.02 12.70
CA ILE A 157 -19.29 8.09 13.80
C ILE A 157 -19.95 8.58 15.11
N GLU A 158 -19.92 9.88 15.40
CA GLU A 158 -20.62 10.45 16.58
C GLU A 158 -22.14 10.21 16.50
N GLN A 159 -22.73 10.25 15.32
CA GLN A 159 -24.18 10.07 15.11
C GLN A 159 -24.64 8.62 15.07
N ARG A 160 -23.84 7.74 14.45
CA ARG A 160 -24.25 6.36 14.13
C ARG A 160 -23.42 5.28 14.84
N GLY A 161 -22.39 5.66 15.60
CA GLY A 161 -21.44 4.74 16.21
C GLY A 161 -20.30 4.32 15.27
N PRO A 162 -19.38 3.43 15.71
CA PRO A 162 -18.24 2.99 14.93
C PRO A 162 -18.66 2.21 13.68
N PHE A 163 -17.78 2.18 12.68
CA PHE A 163 -17.93 1.31 11.53
C PHE A 163 -17.81 -0.16 11.94
N GLU A 164 -18.66 -1.00 11.37
CA GLU A 164 -18.54 -2.45 11.47
C GLU A 164 -17.73 -2.98 10.29
N LEU A 165 -16.83 -3.92 10.58
CA LEU A 165 -16.04 -4.64 9.58
C LEU A 165 -16.33 -6.13 9.72
N HIS A 166 -16.51 -6.80 8.59
CA HIS A 166 -16.64 -8.24 8.52
C HIS A 166 -15.40 -8.83 7.86
N GLY A 167 -14.78 -9.81 8.51
CA GLY A 167 -13.57 -10.46 8.00
C GLY A 167 -13.37 -11.83 8.61
N ASP A 168 -12.44 -12.57 8.03
CA ASP A 168 -12.02 -13.86 8.59
C ASP A 168 -11.21 -13.61 9.87
N ALA A 169 -11.51 -14.35 10.94
CA ALA A 169 -10.79 -14.32 12.21
C ALA A 169 -9.39 -14.98 12.10
#